data_75699d24d8d4e02fdc2766eb9381cab8
#
_entry.id   75699d24d8d4e02fdc2766eb9381cab8
#
_cell.length_a   1.000
_cell.length_b   1.000
_cell.length_c   1.000
_cell.angle_alpha   90.00
_cell.angle_beta   90.00
_cell.angle_gamma   90.00
#
_symmetry.space_group_name_H-M   'P 1'
#
loop_
_entity.id
_entity.type
_entity.pdbx_description
1 polymer ?
#
loop_
_entity_poly.entity_id
_entity_poly.type
_entity_poly.pdbx_seq_one_letter_code
_entity_poly.pdbx_strand_id
1 'polypeptide(L)'
;MKVYFLKTDISQYVIYPTPENESLYFVLDIESEEDLVQKIPLLHNGKLVLAEKQPSQAHEWDGKAWVISPEKMTALLAERKTHLLNVIANKTDNFKAQYLIGYSQAEIDSFYRQEREARNELPTMLLTEIFEGRDDLSSIEELKKKVIEKADLYAIIMGKLFAIKQGFEKHIEKAETAEQLDKIEQEINKWQKL
;
A
#
# COMPACT_ATOMS: atom_id res chain seq x y z
N MET A 1 44.35 15.72 6.86
CA MET A 1 44.56 17.00 6.14
C MET A 1 43.43 17.96 6.52
N LYS A 2 43.72 19.28 6.52
CA LYS A 2 42.71 20.29 6.88
C LYS A 2 41.87 20.68 5.68
N VAL A 3 40.58 20.74 5.88
CA VAL A 3 39.59 21.22 4.91
C VAL A 3 38.82 22.38 5.52
N TYR A 4 38.67 23.44 4.77
CA TYR A 4 38.03 24.68 5.17
C TYR A 4 36.68 24.80 4.48
N PHE A 5 35.58 24.60 5.21
CA PHE A 5 34.21 24.71 4.70
C PHE A 5 33.65 26.10 4.96
N LEU A 6 33.13 26.78 3.93
CA LEU A 6 32.60 28.11 4.05
C LEU A 6 31.38 28.17 4.96
N LYS A 7 31.40 29.05 6.00
CA LYS A 7 30.28 29.12 6.98
C LYS A 7 28.95 29.56 6.38
N THR A 8 28.98 30.32 5.29
CA THR A 8 27.77 30.77 4.58
C THR A 8 27.23 29.73 3.62
N ASP A 9 28.06 28.75 3.22
CA ASP A 9 27.68 27.66 2.33
C ASP A 9 28.63 26.48 2.55
N ILE A 10 28.24 25.56 3.41
CA ILE A 10 29.05 24.39 3.78
C ILE A 10 29.26 23.39 2.63
N SER A 11 28.59 23.54 1.50
CA SER A 11 28.88 22.74 0.30
C SER A 11 30.15 23.15 -0.40
N GLN A 12 30.64 24.39 -0.14
CA GLN A 12 31.88 24.92 -0.68
C GLN A 12 33.02 24.74 0.30
N TYR A 13 34.09 24.17 -0.18
CA TYR A 13 35.30 23.95 0.64
C TYR A 13 36.58 24.23 -0.13
N VAL A 14 37.65 24.49 0.63
CA VAL A 14 39.01 24.69 0.15
C VAL A 14 39.96 23.78 0.92
N ILE A 15 40.86 23.11 0.22
CA ILE A 15 41.92 22.29 0.81
C ILE A 15 43.24 23.07 0.79
N TYR A 16 43.52 23.70 -0.34
CA TYR A 16 44.75 24.48 -0.55
C TYR A 16 44.49 25.58 -1.60
N PRO A 17 45.07 26.78 -1.45
CA PRO A 17 45.87 27.27 -0.31
C PRO A 17 45.01 27.52 0.94
N THR A 18 45.63 27.56 2.13
CA THR A 18 44.96 27.98 3.37
C THR A 18 44.33 29.36 3.19
N PRO A 19 43.00 29.53 3.50
CA PRO A 19 42.36 30.83 3.39
C PRO A 19 42.99 31.90 4.26
N GLU A 20 43.13 33.13 3.75
CA GLU A 20 43.68 34.24 4.52
C GLU A 20 42.87 34.58 5.78
N ASN A 21 41.55 34.41 5.71
CA ASN A 21 40.64 34.64 6.84
C ASN A 21 39.93 33.35 7.24
N GLU A 22 40.58 32.55 8.07
CA GLU A 22 40.02 31.27 8.58
C GLU A 22 38.73 31.46 9.41
N SER A 23 38.45 32.67 9.93
CA SER A 23 37.24 32.91 10.74
C SER A 23 35.92 32.72 9.94
N LEU A 24 36.00 32.78 8.62
CA LEU A 24 34.85 32.56 7.72
C LEU A 24 34.56 31.08 7.46
N TYR A 25 35.41 30.19 7.96
CA TYR A 25 35.30 28.75 7.67
C TYR A 25 35.16 27.92 8.92
N PHE A 26 34.51 26.77 8.76
CA PHE A 26 34.65 25.63 9.65
C PHE A 26 35.88 24.84 9.21
N VAL A 27 36.76 24.50 10.12
CA VAL A 27 37.96 23.71 9.81
C VAL A 27 37.75 22.29 10.30
N LEU A 28 37.92 21.33 9.41
CA LEU A 28 37.81 19.91 9.71
C LEU A 28 39.11 19.18 9.34
N ASP A 29 39.61 18.35 10.23
CA ASP A 29 40.69 17.42 9.92
C ASP A 29 40.10 16.11 9.40
N ILE A 30 40.45 15.73 8.16
CA ILE A 30 40.02 14.51 7.51
C ILE A 30 41.23 13.61 7.17
N GLU A 31 40.94 12.31 7.05
CA GLU A 31 42.01 11.34 6.78
C GLU A 31 42.39 11.32 5.29
N SER A 32 41.40 11.37 4.40
CA SER A 32 41.64 11.36 2.95
C SER A 32 40.64 12.24 2.20
N GLU A 33 40.95 12.58 0.94
CA GLU A 33 40.02 13.28 0.04
C GLU A 33 38.78 12.42 -0.33
N GLU A 34 38.87 11.10 -0.20
CA GLU A 34 37.77 10.19 -0.45
C GLU A 34 36.59 10.46 0.50
N ASP A 35 36.86 10.92 1.74
CA ASP A 35 35.84 11.30 2.69
C ASP A 35 34.93 12.42 2.14
N LEU A 36 35.47 13.35 1.35
CA LEU A 36 34.69 14.44 0.74
C LEU A 36 33.81 14.00 -0.42
N VAL A 37 34.13 12.86 -1.02
CA VAL A 37 33.31 12.26 -2.11
C VAL A 37 32.22 11.37 -1.56
N GLN A 38 32.53 10.62 -0.50
CA GLN A 38 31.62 9.62 0.07
C GLN A 38 30.66 10.22 1.08
N LYS A 39 31.09 11.25 1.83
CA LYS A 39 30.36 11.87 2.92
C LYS A 39 29.83 13.26 2.55
N ILE A 40 28.84 13.72 3.28
CA ILE A 40 28.30 15.07 3.13
C ILE A 40 28.60 15.91 4.37
N PRO A 41 28.89 17.21 4.20
CA PRO A 41 29.05 18.12 5.34
C PRO A 41 27.68 18.41 5.94
N LEU A 42 27.57 18.29 7.27
CA LEU A 42 26.38 18.60 8.05
C LEU A 42 26.73 19.54 9.20
N LEU A 43 25.86 20.51 9.42
CA LEU A 43 25.95 21.39 10.59
C LEU A 43 25.01 20.88 11.69
N HIS A 44 25.57 20.37 12.80
CA HIS A 44 24.81 19.91 13.94
C HIS A 44 25.27 20.65 15.21
N ASN A 45 24.32 21.33 15.89
CA ASN A 45 24.61 22.11 17.10
C ASN A 45 25.82 23.08 16.95
N GLY A 46 25.92 23.73 15.80
CA GLY A 46 27.00 24.70 15.50
C GLY A 46 28.36 24.06 15.17
N LYS A 47 28.45 22.74 15.11
CA LYS A 47 29.66 22.02 14.70
C LYS A 47 29.46 21.39 13.34
N LEU A 48 30.47 21.49 12.47
CA LEU A 48 30.49 20.80 11.20
C LEU A 48 31.00 19.37 11.40
N VAL A 49 30.29 18.42 10.79
CA VAL A 49 30.67 16.99 10.73
C VAL A 49 30.55 16.49 9.30
N LEU A 50 31.32 15.48 8.94
CA LEU A 50 31.11 14.70 7.72
C LEU A 50 30.30 13.45 8.06
N ALA A 51 29.19 13.27 7.41
CA ALA A 51 28.33 12.13 7.60
C ALA A 51 28.11 11.36 6.30
N GLU A 52 27.80 10.08 6.39
CA GLU A 52 27.29 9.31 5.26
C GLU A 52 26.09 10.01 4.62
N LYS A 53 25.82 9.74 3.35
CA LYS A 53 24.65 10.31 2.68
C LYS A 53 23.36 9.87 3.40
N GLN A 54 22.41 10.81 3.50
CA GLN A 54 21.11 10.54 4.12
C GLN A 54 20.41 9.35 3.43
N PRO A 55 20.07 8.27 4.16
CA PRO A 55 19.50 7.06 3.54
C PRO A 55 18.11 7.29 2.94
N SER A 56 17.31 8.18 3.53
CA SER A 56 16.01 8.60 3.01
C SER A 56 15.57 9.92 3.67
N GLN A 57 14.53 10.56 3.11
CA GLN A 57 13.96 11.80 3.68
C GLN A 57 13.37 11.61 5.09
N ALA A 58 13.09 10.37 5.49
CA ALA A 58 12.59 10.07 6.83
C ALA A 58 13.68 10.13 7.92
N HIS A 59 14.94 9.99 7.54
CA HIS A 59 16.06 9.99 8.49
C HIS A 59 16.46 11.42 8.88
N GLU A 60 16.80 11.57 10.15
CA GLU A 60 17.38 12.80 10.74
C GLU A 60 18.71 12.48 11.38
N TRP A 61 19.63 13.45 11.36
CA TRP A 61 20.93 13.29 11.98
C TRP A 61 20.84 13.59 13.48
N ASP A 62 21.14 12.62 14.34
CA ASP A 62 21.10 12.78 15.80
C ASP A 62 22.41 13.33 16.39
N GLY A 63 23.42 13.55 15.56
CA GLY A 63 24.78 13.98 15.95
C GLY A 63 25.82 12.87 15.79
N LYS A 64 25.41 11.61 15.56
CA LYS A 64 26.29 10.45 15.37
C LYS A 64 25.85 9.56 14.21
N ALA A 65 24.55 9.42 13.99
CA ALA A 65 23.99 8.54 12.98
C ALA A 65 22.70 9.13 12.39
N TRP A 66 22.30 8.60 11.23
CA TRP A 66 20.98 8.83 10.68
C TRP A 66 19.95 7.96 11.37
N VAL A 67 18.98 8.57 12.01
CA VAL A 67 17.91 7.89 12.76
C VAL A 67 16.54 8.33 12.26
N ILE A 68 15.54 7.47 12.40
CA ILE A 68 14.14 7.85 12.18
C ILE A 68 13.52 8.11 13.54
N SER A 69 12.96 9.29 13.76
CA SER A 69 12.29 9.60 15.03
C SER A 69 11.11 8.67 15.28
N PRO A 70 10.76 8.37 16.56
CA PRO A 70 9.61 7.53 16.89
C PRO A 70 8.30 8.02 16.26
N GLU A 71 8.10 9.32 16.19
CA GLU A 71 6.93 9.94 15.57
C GLU A 71 6.88 9.67 14.07
N LYS A 72 7.99 9.84 13.37
CA LYS A 72 8.09 9.52 11.93
C LYS A 72 7.91 8.02 11.67
N MET A 73 8.49 7.17 12.52
CA MET A 73 8.32 5.72 12.42
C MET A 73 6.85 5.34 12.56
N THR A 74 6.13 5.91 13.53
CA THR A 74 4.70 5.69 13.73
C THR A 74 3.89 6.15 12.52
N ALA A 75 4.22 7.32 11.95
CA ALA A 75 3.54 7.84 10.76
C ALA A 75 3.77 6.95 9.53
N LEU A 76 5.00 6.49 9.30
CA LEU A 76 5.34 5.57 8.21
C LEU A 76 4.61 4.22 8.32
N LEU A 77 4.51 3.68 9.55
CA LEU A 77 3.74 2.46 9.80
C LEU A 77 2.26 2.66 9.51
N ALA A 78 1.67 3.78 9.93
CA ALA A 78 0.27 4.10 9.68
C ALA A 78 -0.01 4.26 8.17
N GLU A 79 0.86 4.95 7.45
CA GLU A 79 0.77 5.09 5.99
C GLU A 79 0.84 3.74 5.29
N ARG A 80 1.81 2.89 5.69
CA ARG A 80 1.97 1.54 5.14
C ARG A 80 0.75 0.66 5.39
N LYS A 81 0.17 0.71 6.61
CA LYS A 81 -1.09 0.01 6.92
C LYS A 81 -2.23 0.45 6.01
N THR A 82 -2.42 1.76 5.86
CA THR A 82 -3.44 2.32 4.97
C THR A 82 -3.25 1.85 3.53
N HIS A 83 -2.01 1.85 3.05
CA HIS A 83 -1.68 1.35 1.72
C HIS A 83 -2.10 -0.12 1.55
N LEU A 84 -1.72 -1.00 2.48
CA LEU A 84 -2.05 -2.42 2.41
C LEU A 84 -3.56 -2.69 2.50
N LEU A 85 -4.30 -1.93 3.31
CA LEU A 85 -5.76 -2.01 3.36
C LEU A 85 -6.39 -1.69 1.99
N ASN A 86 -5.88 -0.68 1.29
CA ASN A 86 -6.32 -0.35 -0.06
C ASN A 86 -5.96 -1.44 -1.08
N VAL A 87 -4.76 -2.03 -0.97
CA VAL A 87 -4.34 -3.15 -1.83
C VAL A 87 -5.28 -4.34 -1.69
N ILE A 88 -5.65 -4.70 -0.45
CA ILE A 88 -6.58 -5.81 -0.20
C ILE A 88 -7.98 -5.49 -0.73
N ALA A 89 -8.48 -4.28 -0.51
CA ALA A 89 -9.80 -3.87 -1.01
C ALA A 89 -9.85 -4.00 -2.54
N ASN A 90 -8.87 -3.42 -3.24
CA ASN A 90 -8.77 -3.49 -4.69
C ASN A 90 -8.65 -4.94 -5.21
N LYS A 91 -7.87 -5.78 -4.52
CA LYS A 91 -7.70 -7.19 -4.89
C LYS A 91 -9.01 -7.97 -4.71
N THR A 92 -9.75 -7.70 -3.63
CA THR A 92 -11.08 -8.29 -3.39
C THR A 92 -12.06 -7.89 -4.49
N ASP A 93 -12.10 -6.61 -4.87
CA ASP A 93 -12.97 -6.11 -5.93
C ASP A 93 -12.60 -6.72 -7.29
N ASN A 94 -11.32 -6.87 -7.58
CA ASN A 94 -10.84 -7.54 -8.78
C ASN A 94 -11.27 -9.02 -8.82
N PHE A 95 -11.19 -9.74 -7.72
CA PHE A 95 -11.68 -11.11 -7.65
C PHE A 95 -13.20 -11.18 -7.84
N LYS A 96 -13.97 -10.30 -7.18
CA LYS A 96 -15.42 -10.18 -7.41
C LYS A 96 -15.72 -9.95 -8.89
N ALA A 97 -15.04 -9.00 -9.53
CA ALA A 97 -15.24 -8.66 -10.94
C ALA A 97 -15.00 -9.87 -11.87
N GLN A 98 -14.03 -10.74 -11.56
CA GLN A 98 -13.76 -11.95 -12.35
C GLN A 98 -14.94 -12.96 -12.34
N TYR A 99 -15.73 -13.01 -11.27
CA TYR A 99 -16.94 -13.85 -11.21
C TYR A 99 -18.12 -13.26 -11.97
N LEU A 100 -18.04 -11.98 -12.34
CA LEU A 100 -19.09 -11.25 -13.05
C LEU A 100 -18.76 -11.06 -14.54
N ILE A 101 -17.65 -11.62 -15.02
CA ILE A 101 -17.27 -11.55 -16.44
C ILE A 101 -18.38 -12.18 -17.30
N GLY A 102 -18.79 -11.47 -18.33
CA GLY A 102 -19.83 -11.89 -19.27
C GLY A 102 -21.23 -11.35 -18.95
N TYR A 103 -21.39 -10.70 -17.80
CA TYR A 103 -22.63 -10.00 -17.46
C TYR A 103 -22.51 -8.49 -17.72
N SER A 104 -23.56 -7.90 -18.30
CA SER A 104 -23.67 -6.45 -18.38
C SER A 104 -23.99 -5.84 -17.03
N GLN A 105 -23.72 -4.53 -16.87
CA GLN A 105 -24.06 -3.85 -15.60
C GLN A 105 -25.57 -3.94 -15.29
N ALA A 106 -26.42 -3.81 -16.32
CA ALA A 106 -27.88 -3.94 -16.15
C ALA A 106 -28.30 -5.33 -15.63
N GLU A 107 -27.65 -6.40 -16.08
CA GLU A 107 -27.89 -7.74 -15.53
C GLU A 107 -27.45 -7.83 -14.07
N ILE A 108 -26.23 -7.35 -13.75
CA ILE A 108 -25.69 -7.35 -12.39
C ILE A 108 -26.62 -6.59 -11.43
N ASP A 109 -27.11 -5.42 -11.84
CA ASP A 109 -28.01 -4.58 -11.03
C ASP A 109 -29.35 -5.26 -10.80
N SER A 110 -29.77 -6.18 -11.69
CA SER A 110 -31.01 -6.92 -11.57
C SER A 110 -30.93 -8.20 -10.71
N PHE A 111 -29.72 -8.72 -10.41
CA PHE A 111 -29.53 -10.01 -9.74
C PHE A 111 -30.23 -10.11 -8.39
N TYR A 112 -30.17 -9.07 -7.58
CA TYR A 112 -30.85 -9.04 -6.29
C TYR A 112 -32.38 -9.18 -6.43
N ARG A 113 -32.96 -8.52 -7.44
CA ARG A 113 -34.40 -8.66 -7.73
C ARG A 113 -34.71 -10.05 -8.26
N GLN A 114 -33.92 -10.58 -9.20
CA GLN A 114 -34.13 -11.95 -9.73
C GLN A 114 -34.11 -12.99 -8.61
N GLU A 115 -33.17 -12.89 -7.67
CA GLU A 115 -33.06 -13.79 -6.54
C GLU A 115 -34.32 -13.73 -5.65
N ARG A 116 -34.78 -12.53 -5.29
CA ARG A 116 -36.00 -12.38 -4.45
C ARG A 116 -37.25 -12.88 -5.13
N GLU A 117 -37.39 -12.68 -6.44
CA GLU A 117 -38.49 -13.26 -7.21
C GLU A 117 -38.40 -14.81 -7.27
N ALA A 118 -37.17 -15.34 -7.45
CA ALA A 118 -36.97 -16.79 -7.48
C ALA A 118 -37.28 -17.47 -6.12
N ARG A 119 -36.97 -16.78 -5.01
CA ARG A 119 -37.30 -17.26 -3.65
C ARG A 119 -38.76 -17.00 -3.24
N ASN A 120 -39.59 -16.50 -4.16
CA ASN A 120 -40.98 -16.13 -3.91
C ASN A 120 -41.18 -15.03 -2.84
N GLU A 121 -40.18 -14.18 -2.65
CA GLU A 121 -40.26 -13.00 -1.77
C GLU A 121 -40.91 -11.81 -2.45
N LEU A 122 -40.91 -11.78 -3.77
CA LEU A 122 -41.55 -10.80 -4.63
C LEU A 122 -42.38 -11.46 -5.72
N PRO A 123 -43.41 -10.74 -6.26
CA PRO A 123 -44.11 -11.22 -7.44
C PRO A 123 -43.17 -11.47 -8.62
N THR A 124 -43.40 -12.55 -9.35
CA THR A 124 -42.54 -13.00 -10.46
C THR A 124 -42.84 -12.18 -11.72
N MET A 125 -42.29 -10.98 -11.80
CA MET A 125 -42.44 -10.07 -12.94
C MET A 125 -41.24 -10.11 -13.87
N LEU A 126 -40.06 -9.80 -13.35
CA LEU A 126 -38.83 -9.81 -14.13
C LEU A 126 -38.45 -11.20 -14.64
N LEU A 127 -38.60 -12.21 -13.80
CA LEU A 127 -38.32 -13.60 -14.19
C LEU A 127 -39.32 -14.12 -15.22
N THR A 128 -40.58 -13.65 -15.24
CA THR A 128 -41.53 -13.98 -16.30
C THR A 128 -41.07 -13.46 -17.66
N GLU A 129 -40.72 -12.19 -17.76
CA GLU A 129 -40.20 -11.59 -18.99
C GLU A 129 -38.92 -12.29 -19.48
N ILE A 130 -38.00 -12.61 -18.55
CA ILE A 130 -36.80 -13.36 -18.89
C ILE A 130 -37.13 -14.75 -19.40
N PHE A 131 -38.07 -15.43 -18.79
CA PHE A 131 -38.50 -16.79 -19.20
C PHE A 131 -39.17 -16.79 -20.58
N GLU A 132 -40.07 -15.82 -20.84
CA GLU A 132 -40.75 -15.68 -22.13
C GLU A 132 -39.80 -15.41 -23.28
N GLY A 133 -38.67 -14.75 -23.01
CA GLY A 133 -37.59 -14.50 -23.99
C GLY A 133 -36.63 -15.68 -24.21
N ARG A 134 -36.88 -16.87 -23.58
CA ARG A 134 -36.00 -18.04 -23.63
C ARG A 134 -36.69 -19.28 -24.12
N ASP A 135 -36.06 -20.00 -25.05
CA ASP A 135 -36.52 -21.26 -25.61
C ASP A 135 -35.78 -22.51 -25.06
N ASP A 136 -34.78 -22.30 -24.22
CA ASP A 136 -33.94 -23.35 -23.62
C ASP A 136 -34.43 -23.82 -22.24
N LEU A 137 -35.55 -23.29 -21.76
CA LEU A 137 -36.13 -23.62 -20.46
C LEU A 137 -37.52 -24.22 -20.60
N SER A 138 -37.79 -25.29 -19.83
CA SER A 138 -39.06 -25.98 -19.86
C SER A 138 -40.15 -25.34 -18.98
N SER A 139 -39.75 -24.58 -17.97
CA SER A 139 -40.66 -23.92 -17.04
C SER A 139 -40.00 -22.76 -16.29
N ILE A 140 -40.82 -21.84 -15.77
CA ILE A 140 -40.35 -20.76 -14.93
C ILE A 140 -39.72 -21.26 -13.61
N GLU A 141 -40.19 -22.42 -13.12
CA GLU A 141 -39.65 -23.05 -11.90
C GLU A 141 -38.21 -23.55 -12.15
N GLU A 142 -37.89 -23.99 -13.37
CA GLU A 142 -36.51 -24.31 -13.75
C GLU A 142 -35.62 -23.06 -13.75
N LEU A 143 -36.12 -21.93 -14.26
CA LEU A 143 -35.41 -20.66 -14.20
C LEU A 143 -35.13 -20.22 -12.76
N LYS A 144 -36.18 -20.26 -11.90
CA LYS A 144 -36.03 -19.92 -10.47
C LYS A 144 -34.98 -20.78 -9.80
N LYS A 145 -34.97 -22.08 -10.04
CA LYS A 145 -33.97 -23.00 -9.48
C LYS A 145 -32.57 -22.62 -9.91
N LYS A 146 -32.35 -22.35 -11.20
CA LYS A 146 -31.05 -21.91 -11.72
C LYS A 146 -30.59 -20.58 -11.11
N VAL A 147 -31.49 -19.62 -10.91
CA VAL A 147 -31.19 -18.34 -10.27
C VAL A 147 -30.75 -18.53 -8.82
N ILE A 148 -31.50 -19.34 -8.04
CA ILE A 148 -31.16 -19.63 -6.63
C ILE A 148 -29.82 -20.32 -6.52
N GLU A 149 -29.55 -21.36 -7.32
CA GLU A 149 -28.28 -22.09 -7.31
C GLU A 149 -27.08 -21.15 -7.60
N LYS A 150 -27.22 -20.25 -8.58
CA LYS A 150 -26.18 -19.27 -8.90
C LYS A 150 -25.98 -18.24 -7.78
N ALA A 151 -27.09 -17.74 -7.19
CA ALA A 151 -27.07 -16.79 -6.09
C ALA A 151 -26.40 -17.39 -4.85
N ASP A 152 -26.75 -18.61 -4.48
CA ASP A 152 -26.17 -19.31 -3.34
C ASP A 152 -24.68 -19.59 -3.54
N LEU A 153 -24.28 -20.05 -4.72
CA LEU A 153 -22.86 -20.24 -5.05
C LEU A 153 -22.06 -18.92 -4.97
N TYR A 154 -22.62 -17.85 -5.53
CA TYR A 154 -21.99 -16.52 -5.47
C TYR A 154 -21.86 -16.03 -4.02
N ALA A 155 -22.90 -16.19 -3.21
CA ALA A 155 -22.87 -15.82 -1.79
C ALA A 155 -21.78 -16.59 -1.01
N ILE A 156 -21.61 -17.89 -1.26
CA ILE A 156 -20.56 -18.72 -0.65
C ILE A 156 -19.18 -18.20 -1.06
N ILE A 157 -18.96 -17.91 -2.33
CA ILE A 157 -17.69 -17.39 -2.84
C ILE A 157 -17.38 -16.04 -2.20
N MET A 158 -18.34 -15.12 -2.19
CA MET A 158 -18.16 -13.80 -1.58
C MET A 158 -17.88 -13.90 -0.08
N GLY A 159 -18.59 -14.79 0.62
CA GLY A 159 -18.34 -15.04 2.03
C GLY A 159 -16.91 -15.49 2.32
N LYS A 160 -16.34 -16.38 1.50
CA LYS A 160 -14.96 -16.81 1.61
C LYS A 160 -13.97 -15.68 1.30
N LEU A 161 -14.23 -14.89 0.25
CA LEU A 161 -13.40 -13.73 -0.08
C LEU A 161 -13.36 -12.72 1.07
N PHE A 162 -14.51 -12.43 1.66
CA PHE A 162 -14.60 -11.48 2.79
C PHE A 162 -13.93 -12.02 4.04
N ALA A 163 -14.03 -13.32 4.32
CA ALA A 163 -13.33 -13.93 5.44
C ALA A 163 -11.80 -13.80 5.31
N ILE A 164 -11.26 -14.04 4.11
CA ILE A 164 -9.83 -13.86 3.82
C ILE A 164 -9.43 -12.38 3.96
N LYS A 165 -10.20 -11.46 3.34
CA LYS A 165 -9.99 -10.01 3.45
C LYS A 165 -9.91 -9.57 4.92
N GLN A 166 -10.91 -9.94 5.73
CA GLN A 166 -10.96 -9.61 7.16
C GLN A 166 -9.78 -10.20 7.95
N GLY A 167 -9.32 -11.40 7.57
CA GLY A 167 -8.12 -12.01 8.14
C GLY A 167 -6.89 -11.12 7.93
N PHE A 168 -6.66 -10.64 6.70
CA PHE A 168 -5.57 -9.72 6.39
C PHE A 168 -5.72 -8.38 7.12
N GLU A 169 -6.93 -7.79 7.14
CA GLU A 169 -7.19 -6.54 7.85
C GLU A 169 -6.80 -6.62 9.32
N LYS A 170 -7.16 -7.71 10.00
CA LYS A 170 -6.77 -7.95 11.40
C LYS A 170 -5.25 -8.09 11.58
N HIS A 171 -4.56 -8.75 10.65
CA HIS A 171 -3.11 -8.90 10.72
C HIS A 171 -2.41 -7.55 10.51
N ILE A 172 -2.87 -6.73 9.55
CA ILE A 172 -2.35 -5.37 9.32
C ILE A 172 -2.58 -4.50 10.55
N GLU A 173 -3.78 -4.52 11.13
CA GLU A 173 -4.09 -3.72 12.31
C GLU A 173 -3.13 -4.02 13.48
N LYS A 174 -2.85 -5.31 13.72
CA LYS A 174 -1.99 -5.78 14.79
C LYS A 174 -0.49 -5.65 14.52
N ALA A 175 -0.07 -5.40 13.30
CA ALA A 175 1.33 -5.26 12.98
C ALA A 175 1.94 -4.03 13.66
N GLU A 176 3.08 -4.22 14.32
CA GLU A 176 3.82 -3.19 15.06
C GLU A 176 5.13 -2.79 14.38
N THR A 177 5.58 -3.58 13.39
CA THR A 177 6.86 -3.35 12.71
C THR A 177 6.72 -3.41 11.19
N ALA A 178 7.66 -2.80 10.47
CA ALA A 178 7.72 -2.84 9.01
C ALA A 178 7.89 -4.27 8.48
N GLU A 179 8.72 -5.09 9.16
CA GLU A 179 8.96 -6.49 8.76
C GLU A 179 7.69 -7.34 8.87
N GLN A 180 6.82 -7.06 9.85
CA GLN A 180 5.52 -7.73 9.95
C GLN A 180 4.62 -7.34 8.77
N LEU A 181 4.58 -6.07 8.40
CA LEU A 181 3.83 -5.59 7.24
C LEU A 181 4.36 -6.16 5.92
N ASP A 182 5.68 -6.30 5.77
CA ASP A 182 6.30 -6.90 4.59
C ASP A 182 5.90 -8.37 4.41
N LYS A 183 5.83 -9.14 5.49
CA LYS A 183 5.34 -10.52 5.47
C LYS A 183 3.87 -10.61 5.05
N ILE A 184 3.04 -9.74 5.62
CA ILE A 184 1.62 -9.68 5.26
C ILE A 184 1.45 -9.30 3.79
N GLU A 185 2.22 -8.34 3.27
CA GLU A 185 2.20 -7.96 1.86
C GLU A 185 2.58 -9.13 0.94
N GLN A 186 3.60 -9.91 1.31
CA GLN A 186 3.96 -11.12 0.56
C GLN A 186 2.82 -12.15 0.54
N GLU A 187 2.08 -12.32 1.64
CA GLU A 187 0.93 -13.21 1.70
C GLU A 187 -0.24 -12.67 0.85
N ILE A 188 -0.52 -11.37 0.91
CA ILE A 188 -1.51 -10.72 0.06
C ILE A 188 -1.17 -10.93 -1.43
N ASN A 189 0.11 -10.78 -1.81
CA ASN A 189 0.54 -10.96 -3.19
C ASN A 189 0.38 -12.41 -3.68
N LYS A 190 0.58 -13.39 -2.80
CA LYS A 190 0.36 -14.82 -3.08
C LYS A 190 -1.11 -15.21 -3.10
N TRP A 191 -1.98 -14.40 -2.51
CA TRP A 191 -3.41 -14.72 -2.47
C TRP A 191 -3.99 -14.75 -3.88
N GLN A 192 -4.51 -15.92 -4.24
CA GLN A 192 -5.12 -16.20 -5.53
C GLN A 192 -6.65 -16.30 -5.38
N LYS A 193 -7.34 -16.23 -6.52
CA LYS A 193 -8.78 -16.49 -6.63
C LYS A 193 -9.12 -17.86 -6.07
N LEU A 194 -10.28 -17.98 -5.42
CA LEU A 194 -10.88 -19.22 -4.91
C LEU A 194 -11.41 -20.11 -6.05
#